data_f393fe8367b43fcddce96090ada2df30
#
_entry.id   f393fe8367b43fcddce96090ada2df30
#
_cell.length_a   1.000
_cell.length_b   1.000
_cell.length_c   1.000
_cell.angle_alpha   90.00
_cell.angle_beta   90.00
_cell.angle_gamma   90.00
#
_symmetry.space_group_name_H-M   'P 1'
#
loop_
_entity.id
_entity.type
_entity.pdbx_description
1 polymer ?
#
loop_
_entity_poly.entity_id
_entity_poly.type
_entity_poly.pdbx_seq_one_letter_code
_entity_poly.pdbx_strand_id
1 'polypeptide(L)'
;MKGNFQEALSRAPEHKELPFPEEEFAARLERLRTAMAEAELDLVFLSSPESIYYLSGFQGHWYQAQSGRNFPPSSGIAVHADHPDFIHFETPSEAVLTAIGAVSRDVRIFPL
;
A
#
# COMPACT_ATOMS: atom_id res chain seq x y z
N MET A 1 8.15 -12.89 16.90
CA MET A 1 8.49 -12.12 15.70
C MET A 1 7.31 -11.36 15.16
N LYS A 2 6.17 -12.00 14.95
CA LYS A 2 4.98 -11.32 14.43
C LYS A 2 4.55 -10.13 15.28
N GLY A 3 4.59 -10.27 16.61
CA GLY A 3 4.20 -9.19 17.50
C GLY A 3 5.02 -7.93 17.34
N ASN A 4 6.32 -8.07 17.01
CA ASN A 4 7.20 -6.93 16.86
C ASN A 4 6.80 -6.01 15.70
N PHE A 5 6.37 -6.60 14.60
CA PHE A 5 5.98 -5.79 13.45
C PHE A 5 4.63 -5.10 13.69
N GLN A 6 3.70 -5.81 14.31
CA GLN A 6 2.43 -5.21 14.66
C GLN A 6 2.60 -4.10 15.69
N GLU A 7 3.49 -4.30 16.66
CA GLU A 7 3.83 -3.24 17.60
C GLU A 7 4.44 -2.02 16.93
N ALA A 8 5.35 -2.25 15.97
CA ALA A 8 5.95 -1.14 15.22
C ALA A 8 4.88 -0.35 14.47
N LEU A 9 3.92 -1.04 13.85
CA LEU A 9 2.83 -0.38 13.16
C LEU A 9 1.92 0.40 14.11
N SER A 10 1.64 -0.16 15.29
CA SER A 10 0.79 0.52 16.27
C SER A 10 1.48 1.70 16.92
N ARG A 11 2.80 1.73 16.92
CA ARG A 11 3.58 2.84 17.43
C ARG A 11 3.99 3.84 16.36
N ALA A 12 3.51 3.66 15.14
CA ALA A 12 3.83 4.57 14.06
C ALA A 12 3.50 6.00 14.48
N PRO A 13 4.34 6.97 14.11
CA PRO A 13 4.08 8.34 14.47
C PRO A 13 2.72 8.79 13.91
N GLU A 14 2.01 9.60 14.70
CA GLU A 14 0.75 10.19 14.26
C GLU A 14 0.97 11.00 12.97
N HIS A 15 2.18 11.52 12.84
CA HIS A 15 2.56 12.35 11.73
C HIS A 15 3.32 11.53 10.71
N LYS A 16 2.70 11.29 9.57
CA LYS A 16 3.33 10.56 8.47
C LYS A 16 4.10 11.50 7.56
N GLU A 17 5.17 11.00 6.98
CA GLU A 17 5.92 11.72 5.96
C GLU A 17 5.44 11.28 4.58
N LEU A 18 4.54 12.05 3.99
CA LEU A 18 3.93 11.71 2.72
C LEU A 18 4.41 12.65 1.62
N PRO A 19 4.57 12.15 0.38
CA PRO A 19 4.99 13.00 -0.75
C PRO A 19 3.92 14.00 -1.18
N PHE A 20 2.65 13.73 -0.85
CA PHE A 20 1.53 14.59 -1.17
C PHE A 20 0.55 14.60 -0.01
N PRO A 21 -0.36 15.59 0.06
CA PRO A 21 -1.40 15.60 1.09
C PRO A 21 -2.31 14.37 1.01
N GLU A 22 -2.88 13.97 2.14
CA GLU A 22 -3.78 12.81 2.18
C GLU A 22 -4.96 12.95 1.23
N GLU A 23 -5.45 14.16 1.01
CA GLU A 23 -6.56 14.43 0.11
C GLU A 23 -6.24 14.03 -1.33
N GLU A 24 -4.98 14.17 -1.73
CA GLU A 24 -4.57 13.75 -3.06
C GLU A 24 -4.67 12.24 -3.21
N PHE A 25 -4.26 11.48 -2.19
CA PHE A 25 -4.36 10.03 -2.21
C PHE A 25 -5.81 9.56 -2.18
N ALA A 26 -6.65 10.24 -1.41
CA ALA A 26 -8.08 9.93 -1.40
C ALA A 26 -8.70 10.14 -2.79
N ALA A 27 -8.31 11.20 -3.48
CA ALA A 27 -8.79 11.46 -4.83
C ALA A 27 -8.33 10.39 -5.82
N ARG A 28 -7.10 9.90 -5.67
CA ARG A 28 -6.56 8.84 -6.53
C ARG A 28 -7.33 7.54 -6.34
N LEU A 29 -7.65 7.19 -5.11
CA LEU A 29 -8.43 5.99 -4.81
C LEU A 29 -9.83 6.10 -5.41
N GLU A 30 -10.46 7.27 -5.31
CA GLU A 30 -11.77 7.50 -5.90
C GLU A 30 -11.75 7.36 -7.42
N ARG A 31 -10.72 7.86 -8.07
CA ARG A 31 -10.58 7.69 -9.52
C ARG A 31 -10.46 6.22 -9.90
N LEU A 32 -9.71 5.45 -9.11
CA LEU A 32 -9.59 4.01 -9.35
C LEU A 32 -10.94 3.31 -9.15
N ARG A 33 -11.66 3.64 -8.08
CA ARG A 33 -12.97 3.05 -7.82
C ARG A 33 -13.97 3.36 -8.93
N THR A 34 -13.94 4.58 -9.45
CA THR A 34 -14.79 4.96 -10.59
C THR A 34 -14.46 4.10 -11.81
N ALA A 35 -13.16 3.95 -12.11
CA ALA A 35 -12.73 3.12 -13.23
C ALA A 35 -13.12 1.64 -13.04
N MET A 36 -13.01 1.14 -11.80
CA MET A 36 -13.44 -0.22 -11.49
C MET A 36 -14.93 -0.41 -11.74
N ALA A 37 -15.74 0.54 -11.29
CA ALA A 37 -17.18 0.46 -11.49
C ALA A 37 -17.54 0.48 -12.99
N GLU A 38 -16.90 1.34 -13.75
CA GLU A 38 -17.12 1.40 -15.21
C GLU A 38 -16.70 0.12 -15.92
N ALA A 39 -15.65 -0.54 -15.43
CA ALA A 39 -15.15 -1.79 -15.97
C ALA A 39 -15.86 -3.02 -15.37
N GLU A 40 -16.79 -2.80 -14.43
CA GLU A 40 -17.50 -3.88 -13.73
C GLU A 40 -16.55 -4.82 -12.98
N LEU A 41 -15.52 -4.25 -12.33
CA LEU A 41 -14.57 -5.01 -11.54
C LEU A 41 -14.86 -4.83 -10.05
N ASP A 42 -14.92 -5.94 -9.33
CA ASP A 42 -15.14 -5.94 -7.89
C ASP A 42 -13.84 -5.91 -7.11
N LEU A 43 -12.75 -6.37 -7.69
CA LEU A 43 -11.47 -6.49 -7.02
C LEU A 43 -10.34 -6.21 -8.00
N VAL A 44 -9.38 -5.41 -7.54
CA VAL A 44 -8.15 -5.14 -8.29
C VAL A 44 -6.98 -5.36 -7.34
N PHE A 45 -5.95 -6.06 -7.81
CA PHE A 45 -4.70 -6.22 -7.07
C PHE A 45 -3.58 -5.54 -7.85
N LEU A 46 -2.91 -4.59 -7.20
CA LEU A 46 -1.85 -3.79 -7.81
C LEU A 46 -0.52 -4.21 -7.20
N SER A 47 0.40 -4.68 -8.04
CA SER A 47 1.68 -5.20 -7.58
C SER A 47 2.89 -4.45 -8.14
N SER A 48 2.70 -3.55 -9.09
CA SER A 48 3.83 -2.77 -9.57
C SER A 48 4.21 -1.70 -8.54
N PRO A 49 5.51 -1.42 -8.40
CA PRO A 49 5.95 -0.36 -7.49
C PRO A 49 5.31 1.00 -7.79
N GLU A 50 5.12 1.32 -9.05
CA GLU A 50 4.52 2.57 -9.47
C GLU A 50 3.07 2.68 -9.00
N SER A 51 2.31 1.60 -9.12
CA SER A 51 0.91 1.59 -8.68
C SER A 51 0.80 1.67 -7.16
N ILE A 52 1.68 0.98 -6.44
CA ILE A 52 1.72 1.03 -4.99
C ILE A 52 2.03 2.46 -4.54
N TYR A 53 3.03 3.08 -5.15
CA TYR A 53 3.37 4.47 -4.86
C TYR A 53 2.22 5.41 -5.17
N TYR A 54 1.57 5.22 -6.31
CA TYR A 54 0.47 6.09 -6.73
C TYR A 54 -0.67 6.12 -5.70
N LEU A 55 -1.06 4.95 -5.19
CA LEU A 55 -2.17 4.86 -4.25
C LEU A 55 -1.79 5.15 -2.81
N SER A 56 -0.58 4.81 -2.39
CA SER A 56 -0.21 4.86 -0.97
C SER A 56 0.91 5.82 -0.64
N GLY A 57 1.71 6.22 -1.61
CA GLY A 57 2.91 7.00 -1.37
C GLY A 57 4.11 6.16 -0.96
N PHE A 58 3.94 4.85 -0.84
CA PHE A 58 4.99 3.97 -0.36
C PHE A 58 6.07 3.72 -1.40
N GLN A 59 7.34 3.87 -0.98
CA GLN A 59 8.51 3.51 -1.76
C GLN A 59 9.32 2.51 -0.95
N GLY A 60 9.26 1.23 -1.34
CA GLY A 60 10.01 0.19 -0.65
C GLY A 60 11.48 0.20 -1.04
N HIS A 61 12.31 -0.38 -0.18
CA HIS A 61 13.75 -0.53 -0.45
C HIS A 61 14.02 -1.37 -1.71
N TRP A 62 13.16 -2.35 -1.96
CA TRP A 62 13.29 -3.24 -3.10
C TRP A 62 12.87 -2.57 -4.41
N TYR A 63 12.30 -1.39 -4.32
CA TYR A 63 11.82 -0.68 -5.50
C TYR A 63 12.99 -0.25 -6.38
N GLN A 64 12.97 -0.72 -7.60
CA GLN A 64 13.89 -0.28 -8.64
C GLN A 64 13.08 -0.11 -9.91
N ALA A 65 12.93 1.12 -10.33
CA ALA A 65 12.20 1.42 -11.55
C ALA A 65 12.84 0.67 -12.72
N GLN A 66 12.00 0.06 -13.54
CA GLN A 66 12.44 -0.67 -14.72
C GLN A 66 13.33 -1.87 -14.41
N SER A 67 13.27 -2.39 -13.20
CA SER A 67 13.98 -3.60 -12.85
C SER A 67 13.36 -4.79 -13.56
N GLY A 68 14.19 -5.67 -14.13
CA GLY A 68 13.73 -6.93 -14.69
C GLY A 68 13.49 -8.02 -13.65
N ARG A 69 13.66 -7.71 -12.38
CA ARG A 69 13.45 -8.69 -11.30
C ARG A 69 11.97 -8.89 -11.02
N ASN A 70 11.64 -10.11 -10.63
CA ASN A 70 10.31 -10.38 -10.09
C ASN A 70 10.22 -9.82 -8.69
N PHE A 71 9.17 -9.07 -8.42
CA PHE A 71 8.95 -8.55 -7.08
C PHE A 71 8.27 -9.59 -6.21
N PRO A 72 8.46 -9.53 -4.87
CA PRO A 72 7.81 -10.47 -3.99
C PRO A 72 6.29 -10.42 -4.18
N PRO A 73 5.63 -11.56 -4.34
CA PRO A 73 4.17 -11.56 -4.49
C PRO A 73 3.43 -11.11 -3.25
N SER A 74 4.14 -10.99 -2.13
CA SER A 74 3.56 -10.51 -0.88
C SER A 74 3.42 -8.98 -0.82
N SER A 75 4.04 -8.26 -1.75
CA SER A 75 3.94 -6.79 -1.79
C SER A 75 2.90 -6.37 -2.80
N GLY A 76 1.94 -5.57 -2.37
CA GLY A 76 0.90 -5.11 -3.27
C GLY A 76 -0.26 -4.46 -2.54
N ILE A 77 -1.21 -3.97 -3.32
CA ILE A 77 -2.42 -3.34 -2.79
C ILE A 77 -3.64 -3.98 -3.42
N ALA A 78 -4.57 -4.41 -2.57
CA ALA A 78 -5.87 -4.90 -3.01
C ALA A 78 -6.92 -3.83 -2.78
N VAL A 79 -7.73 -3.56 -3.82
CA VAL A 79 -8.86 -2.64 -3.72
C VAL A 79 -10.12 -3.43 -4.06
N HIS A 80 -11.01 -3.55 -3.09
CA HIS A 80 -12.30 -4.22 -3.27
C HIS A 80 -13.41 -3.17 -3.28
N ALA A 81 -14.38 -3.36 -4.16
CA ALA A 81 -15.47 -2.39 -4.35
C ALA A 81 -16.22 -2.08 -3.06
N ASP A 82 -16.40 -3.10 -2.19
CA ASP A 82 -17.19 -2.98 -0.97
C ASP A 82 -16.37 -2.72 0.29
N HIS A 83 -15.03 -2.63 0.17
CA HIS A 83 -14.19 -2.40 1.34
C HIS A 83 -13.77 -0.92 1.35
N PRO A 84 -13.97 -0.20 2.46
CA PRO A 84 -13.76 1.26 2.47
C PRO A 84 -12.30 1.67 2.28
N ASP A 85 -11.36 0.90 2.86
CA ASP A 85 -9.94 1.17 2.71
C ASP A 85 -9.33 0.17 1.74
N PHE A 86 -8.24 0.54 1.08
CA PHE A 86 -7.47 -0.47 0.37
C PHE A 86 -6.62 -1.26 1.37
N ILE A 87 -6.27 -2.49 1.01
CA ILE A 87 -5.43 -3.35 1.85
C ILE A 87 -4.03 -3.36 1.28
N HIS A 88 -3.06 -2.95 2.10
CA HIS A 88 -1.66 -2.90 1.69
C HIS A 88 -0.94 -4.11 2.29
N PHE A 89 -0.47 -5.01 1.42
CA PHE A 89 0.32 -6.17 1.82
C PHE A 89 1.79 -5.84 1.70
N GLU A 90 2.56 -6.17 2.74
CA GLU A 90 3.98 -5.87 2.74
C GLU A 90 4.78 -6.92 3.49
N THR A 91 6.11 -6.92 3.28
CA THR A 91 7.02 -7.82 3.99
C THR A 91 7.41 -7.23 5.34
N PRO A 92 7.87 -8.05 6.29
CA PRO A 92 8.29 -7.53 7.59
C PRO A 92 9.39 -6.47 7.51
N SER A 93 10.30 -6.59 6.56
CA SER A 93 11.40 -5.63 6.42
C SER A 93 10.93 -4.23 6.05
N GLU A 94 9.73 -4.10 5.49
CA GLU A 94 9.17 -2.82 5.06
C GLU A 94 8.10 -2.28 5.99
N ALA A 95 7.80 -2.98 7.08
CA ALA A 95 6.69 -2.62 7.96
C ALA A 95 6.78 -1.20 8.52
N VAL A 96 7.95 -0.82 9.02
CA VAL A 96 8.14 0.51 9.62
C VAL A 96 8.03 1.60 8.56
N LEU A 97 8.64 1.40 7.39
CA LEU A 97 8.57 2.38 6.30
C LEU A 97 7.14 2.55 5.81
N THR A 98 6.38 1.46 5.75
CA THR A 98 4.97 1.53 5.37
C THR A 98 4.19 2.36 6.38
N ALA A 99 4.46 2.18 7.66
CA ALA A 99 3.76 2.91 8.72
C ALA A 99 4.04 4.41 8.67
N ILE A 100 5.27 4.80 8.32
CA ILE A 100 5.69 6.20 8.32
C ILE A 100 5.39 6.88 6.99
N GLY A 101 5.67 6.22 5.89
CA GLY A 101 5.70 6.83 4.56
C GLY A 101 4.54 6.50 3.65
N ALA A 102 3.50 5.88 4.15
CA ALA A 102 2.34 5.52 3.33
C ALA A 102 1.05 5.99 3.98
N VAL A 103 0.05 6.29 3.17
CA VAL A 103 -1.29 6.67 3.65
C VAL A 103 -2.10 5.44 4.08
N SER A 104 -1.58 4.24 3.83
CA SER A 104 -2.25 2.97 4.08
C SER A 104 -2.71 2.82 5.53
N ARG A 105 -3.96 2.38 5.73
CA ARG A 105 -4.55 2.15 7.05
C ARG A 105 -4.69 0.68 7.38
N ASP A 106 -5.05 -0.14 6.39
CA ASP A 106 -5.17 -1.58 6.56
C ASP A 106 -3.92 -2.21 5.97
N VAL A 107 -2.92 -2.42 6.82
CA VAL A 107 -1.63 -2.98 6.41
C VAL A 107 -1.50 -4.38 6.97
N ARG A 108 -1.21 -5.33 6.10
CA ARG A 108 -1.05 -6.74 6.49
C ARG A 108 0.34 -7.21 6.13
N ILE A 109 1.05 -7.72 7.11
CA ILE A 109 2.44 -8.11 6.98
C ILE A 109 2.54 -9.63 6.83
N PHE A 110 3.19 -10.06 5.75
CA PHE A 110 3.44 -11.49 5.54
C PHE A 110 4.59 -11.95 6.43
N PRO A 111 4.45 -13.08 7.10
CA PRO A 111 5.51 -13.65 7.94
C PRO A 111 6.51 -14.42 7.08
N LEU A 112 7.42 -13.70 6.46
CA LEU A 112 8.47 -14.35 5.65
C LEU A 112 9.58 -14.93 6.50
#